data_c0ab15b1eca94a8fb784ca0e16e72fb7
#
_entry.id   c0ab15b1eca94a8fb784ca0e16e72fb7
#
_cell.length_a   1.000
_cell.length_b   1.000
_cell.length_c   1.000
_cell.angle_alpha   90.00
_cell.angle_beta   90.00
_cell.angle_gamma   90.00
#
_symmetry.space_group_name_H-M   'P 1'
#
loop_
_entity.id
_entity.type
_entity.pdbx_description
1 polymer ?
#
loop_
_entity_poly.entity_id
_entity_poly.type
_entity_poly.pdbx_seq_one_letter_code
_entity_poly.pdbx_strand_id
1 'polypeptide(L)'
;MPVTVEIAKVVDDEVVAAFNTLIPQLSSSNPPPTREQLQKIVASDATFLLLAKVDSRIVGSLTLALFQIPTGLRAWIEDVVVDGSARGAGVGEALNTFAINESRKRGATTVDLTSRPSREAANRLYQRLGFVQRDTNVYRFTL
;
A
#
# COMPACT_ATOMS: atom_id res chain seq x y z
N MET A 1 13.89 -6.63 14.72
CA MET A 1 12.62 -6.08 15.24
C MET A 1 11.48 -6.60 14.42
N PRO A 2 10.47 -7.19 15.03
CA PRO A 2 9.35 -7.72 14.26
C PRO A 2 8.51 -6.59 13.67
N VAL A 3 8.06 -6.81 12.45
CA VAL A 3 7.13 -5.93 11.75
C VAL A 3 5.74 -6.56 11.84
N THR A 4 4.76 -5.80 12.30
CA THR A 4 3.36 -6.22 12.28
C THR A 4 2.60 -5.38 11.27
N VAL A 5 1.64 -6.00 10.58
CA VAL A 5 0.77 -5.31 9.62
C VAL A 5 -0.67 -5.54 10.03
N GLU A 6 -1.45 -4.47 10.01
CA GLU A 6 -2.88 -4.53 10.32
C GLU A 6 -3.68 -3.70 9.34
N ILE A 7 -4.96 -4.04 9.19
CA ILE A 7 -5.91 -3.22 8.45
C ILE A 7 -6.44 -2.17 9.42
N ALA A 8 -6.30 -0.89 9.07
CA ALA A 8 -6.81 0.20 9.89
C ALA A 8 -8.34 0.15 9.97
N LYS A 9 -8.87 0.22 11.18
CA LYS A 9 -10.32 0.23 11.45
C LYS A 9 -10.81 1.59 11.92
N VAL A 10 -9.91 2.39 12.48
CA VAL A 10 -10.18 3.75 12.98
C VAL A 10 -9.08 4.68 12.52
N VAL A 11 -9.42 5.95 12.40
CA VAL A 11 -8.45 7.01 12.08
C VAL A 11 -8.34 7.91 13.30
N ASP A 12 -7.35 7.63 14.13
CA ASP A 12 -7.03 8.42 15.32
C ASP A 12 -5.91 9.42 15.01
N ASP A 13 -5.50 10.18 16.03
CA ASP A 13 -4.45 11.18 15.88
C ASP A 13 -3.11 10.57 15.47
N GLU A 14 -2.81 9.36 15.93
CA GLU A 14 -1.58 8.65 15.57
C GLU A 14 -1.55 8.32 14.08
N VAL A 15 -2.66 7.87 13.53
CA VAL A 15 -2.78 7.57 12.09
C VAL A 15 -2.60 8.84 11.27
N VAL A 16 -3.27 9.93 11.64
CA VAL A 16 -3.14 11.21 10.93
C VAL A 16 -1.69 11.70 10.97
N ALA A 17 -1.05 11.65 12.13
CA ALA A 17 0.34 12.07 12.29
C ALA A 17 1.29 11.21 11.45
N ALA A 18 1.04 9.90 11.39
CA ALA A 18 1.85 9.00 10.59
C ALA A 18 1.80 9.37 9.10
N PHE A 19 0.62 9.68 8.56
CA PHE A 19 0.49 10.06 7.15
C PHE A 19 1.10 11.44 6.86
N ASN A 20 1.09 12.36 7.83
CA ASN A 20 1.80 13.63 7.71
C ASN A 20 3.32 13.42 7.54
N THR A 21 3.87 12.37 8.13
CA THR A 21 5.28 12.01 8.00
C THR A 21 5.56 11.17 6.74
N LEU A 22 4.68 10.23 6.42
CA LEU A 22 4.91 9.27 5.35
C LEU A 22 4.69 9.85 3.95
N ILE A 23 3.62 10.63 3.75
CA ILE A 23 3.26 11.09 2.41
C ILE A 23 4.34 11.98 1.77
N PRO A 24 4.99 12.90 2.49
CA PRO A 24 6.11 13.65 1.89
C PRO A 24 7.26 12.77 1.39
N GLN A 25 7.42 11.59 1.95
CA GLN A 25 8.44 10.63 1.51
C GLN A 25 8.01 9.83 0.28
N LEU A 26 6.73 9.81 -0.01
CA LEU A 26 6.17 9.14 -1.18
C LEU A 26 6.01 10.09 -2.36
N SER A 27 5.52 11.29 -2.12
CA SER A 27 5.18 12.26 -3.16
C SER A 27 5.51 13.67 -2.68
N SER A 28 6.25 14.41 -3.51
CA SER A 28 6.56 15.82 -3.24
C SER A 28 5.46 16.77 -3.71
N SER A 29 4.54 16.31 -4.56
CA SER A 29 3.51 17.14 -5.19
C SER A 29 2.14 17.03 -4.55
N ASN A 30 1.88 15.97 -3.77
CA ASN A 30 0.59 15.78 -3.12
C ASN A 30 0.69 16.14 -1.64
N PRO A 31 -0.27 16.91 -1.11
CA PRO A 31 -0.33 17.16 0.33
C PRO A 31 -0.72 15.87 1.09
N PRO A 32 -0.37 15.77 2.38
CA PRO A 32 -0.88 14.68 3.19
C PRO A 32 -2.41 14.67 3.23
N PRO A 33 -3.04 13.50 3.33
CA PRO A 33 -4.50 13.42 3.39
C PRO A 33 -5.04 14.00 4.71
N THR A 34 -6.26 14.53 4.62
CA THR A 34 -6.99 14.96 5.81
C THR A 34 -7.54 13.73 6.55
N ARG A 35 -7.95 13.94 7.81
CA ARG A 35 -8.63 12.90 8.58
C ARG A 35 -9.86 12.37 7.84
N GLU A 36 -10.67 13.25 7.25
CA GLU A 36 -11.86 12.83 6.50
C GLU A 36 -11.52 11.98 5.28
N GLN A 37 -10.45 12.31 4.58
CA GLN A 37 -10.00 11.51 3.44
C GLN A 37 -9.55 10.12 3.87
N LEU A 38 -8.81 10.02 4.97
CA LEU A 38 -8.42 8.74 5.54
C LEU A 38 -9.63 7.93 6.01
N GLN A 39 -10.60 8.59 6.64
CA GLN A 39 -11.84 7.93 7.08
C GLN A 39 -12.63 7.36 5.91
N LYS A 40 -12.65 8.03 4.74
CA LYS A 40 -13.28 7.49 3.54
C LYS A 40 -12.62 6.18 3.08
N ILE A 41 -11.30 6.11 3.15
CA ILE A 41 -10.59 4.88 2.78
C ILE A 41 -10.97 3.75 3.75
N VAL A 42 -10.92 4.04 5.05
CA VAL A 42 -11.18 3.04 6.09
C VAL A 42 -12.65 2.57 6.08
N ALA A 43 -13.59 3.46 5.77
CA ALA A 43 -15.01 3.14 5.74
C ALA A 43 -15.44 2.39 4.47
N SER A 44 -14.64 2.42 3.41
CA SER A 44 -14.99 1.79 2.14
C SER A 44 -14.84 0.27 2.23
N ASP A 45 -15.80 -0.46 1.67
CA ASP A 45 -15.72 -1.93 1.55
C ASP A 45 -14.72 -2.37 0.46
N ALA A 46 -14.29 -1.45 -0.40
CA ALA A 46 -13.42 -1.74 -1.54
C ALA A 46 -11.97 -1.38 -1.29
N THR A 47 -11.65 -0.62 -0.25
CA THR A 47 -10.29 -0.19 0.05
C THR A 47 -9.88 -0.57 1.47
N PHE A 48 -8.62 -0.95 1.62
CA PHE A 48 -8.05 -1.40 2.88
C PHE A 48 -6.76 -0.65 3.10
N LEU A 49 -6.72 0.14 4.17
CA LEU A 49 -5.53 0.89 4.55
C LEU A 49 -4.69 0.01 5.46
N LEU A 50 -3.58 -0.47 4.95
CA LEU A 50 -2.66 -1.32 5.71
C LEU A 50 -1.64 -0.44 6.42
N LEU A 51 -1.42 -0.71 7.69
CA LEU A 51 -0.44 -0.02 8.51
C LEU A 51 0.60 -1.02 8.99
N ALA A 52 1.86 -0.71 8.76
CA ALA A 52 2.98 -1.50 9.27
C ALA A 52 3.55 -0.83 10.51
N LYS A 53 3.79 -1.61 11.55
CA LYS A 53 4.31 -1.12 12.83
C LYS A 53 5.58 -1.84 13.23
N VAL A 54 6.50 -1.08 13.81
CA VAL A 54 7.69 -1.57 14.50
C VAL A 54 7.69 -0.91 15.88
N ASP A 55 7.77 -1.70 16.95
CA ASP A 55 7.70 -1.19 18.33
C ASP A 55 6.48 -0.30 18.55
N SER A 56 5.33 -0.73 18.06
CA SER A 56 4.04 -0.03 18.17
C SER A 56 3.96 1.31 17.42
N ARG A 57 4.99 1.67 16.68
CA ARG A 57 5.04 2.90 15.88
C ARG A 57 4.72 2.59 14.42
N ILE A 58 3.84 3.37 13.82
CA ILE A 58 3.51 3.25 12.40
C ILE A 58 4.71 3.72 11.57
N VAL A 59 5.27 2.81 10.77
CA VAL A 59 6.46 3.08 9.94
C VAL A 59 6.24 2.83 8.45
N GLY A 60 5.06 2.42 8.06
CA GLY A 60 4.76 2.21 6.66
C GLY A 60 3.27 2.02 6.42
N SER A 61 2.89 2.17 5.17
CA SER A 61 1.51 2.00 4.74
C SER A 61 1.44 1.50 3.31
N LEU A 62 0.32 0.84 3.01
CA LEU A 62 -0.03 0.38 1.69
C LEU A 62 -1.56 0.43 1.58
N THR A 63 -2.09 0.95 0.48
CA THR A 63 -3.52 0.90 0.23
C THR A 63 -3.81 -0.24 -0.74
N LEU A 64 -4.69 -1.15 -0.33
CA LEU A 64 -5.16 -2.26 -1.13
C LEU A 64 -6.57 -1.96 -1.59
N ALA A 65 -6.81 -2.03 -2.89
CA ALA A 65 -8.14 -1.90 -3.46
C ALA A 65 -8.59 -3.23 -4.07
N LEU A 66 -9.84 -3.60 -3.82
CA LEU A 66 -10.46 -4.76 -4.45
C LEU A 66 -11.71 -4.32 -5.19
N PHE A 67 -11.86 -4.73 -6.43
CA PHE A 67 -13.01 -4.36 -7.24
C PHE A 67 -13.41 -5.49 -8.17
N GLN A 68 -14.72 -5.64 -8.35
CA GLN A 68 -15.28 -6.65 -9.24
C GLN A 68 -15.41 -6.07 -10.64
N ILE A 69 -14.86 -6.80 -11.61
CA ILE A 69 -15.05 -6.53 -13.04
C ILE A 69 -15.62 -7.78 -13.69
N PRO A 70 -16.11 -7.71 -14.94
CA PRO A 70 -16.74 -8.89 -15.58
C PRO A 70 -15.87 -10.15 -15.59
N THR A 71 -14.55 -10.00 -15.62
CA THR A 71 -13.62 -11.13 -15.70
C THR A 71 -13.15 -11.62 -14.34
N GLY A 72 -13.59 -11.00 -13.24
CA GLY A 72 -13.27 -11.49 -11.89
C GLY A 72 -13.02 -10.38 -10.89
N LEU A 73 -12.73 -10.77 -9.67
CA LEU A 73 -12.34 -9.84 -8.60
C LEU A 73 -10.84 -9.54 -8.76
N ARG A 74 -10.53 -8.25 -8.82
CA ARG A 74 -9.15 -7.76 -8.98
C ARG A 74 -8.70 -7.07 -7.72
N ALA A 75 -7.43 -7.24 -7.38
CA ALA A 75 -6.76 -6.48 -6.33
C ALA A 75 -5.74 -5.54 -6.96
N TRP A 76 -5.59 -4.36 -6.36
CA TRP A 76 -4.66 -3.33 -6.81
C TRP A 76 -3.97 -2.71 -5.60
N ILE A 77 -2.66 -2.56 -5.69
CA ILE A 77 -1.84 -1.95 -4.63
C ILE A 77 -1.46 -0.54 -5.05
N GLU A 78 -1.69 0.41 -4.14
CA GLU A 78 -1.37 1.82 -4.32
C GLU A 78 -0.62 2.37 -3.10
N ASP A 79 0.17 3.41 -3.35
CA ASP A 79 0.79 4.26 -2.32
C ASP A 79 1.54 3.45 -1.26
N VAL A 80 2.45 2.59 -1.69
CA VAL A 80 3.35 1.87 -0.78
C VAL A 80 4.43 2.82 -0.31
N VAL A 81 4.51 3.05 0.98
CA VAL A 81 5.53 3.93 1.57
C VAL A 81 6.08 3.33 2.85
N VAL A 82 7.39 3.42 3.02
CA VAL A 82 8.10 3.01 4.24
C VAL A 82 8.91 4.19 4.73
N ASP A 83 8.77 4.51 6.02
CA ASP A 83 9.56 5.56 6.65
C ASP A 83 11.05 5.28 6.46
N GLY A 84 11.81 6.30 6.07
CA GLY A 84 13.24 6.18 5.86
C GLY A 84 13.98 5.64 7.07
N SER A 85 13.52 5.94 8.29
CA SER A 85 14.11 5.43 9.54
C SER A 85 13.94 3.92 9.73
N ALA A 86 13.01 3.30 9.02
CA ALA A 86 12.70 1.87 9.14
C ALA A 86 13.13 1.07 7.89
N ARG A 87 13.87 1.66 6.98
CA ARG A 87 14.36 0.95 5.79
C ARG A 87 15.33 -0.16 6.21
N GLY A 88 15.25 -1.29 5.50
CA GLY A 88 16.07 -2.45 5.81
C GLY A 88 15.49 -3.36 6.87
N ALA A 89 14.33 -3.00 7.46
CA ALA A 89 13.68 -3.81 8.48
C ALA A 89 12.64 -4.79 7.92
N GLY A 90 12.48 -4.87 6.59
CA GLY A 90 11.50 -5.76 5.95
C GLY A 90 10.07 -5.24 5.94
N VAL A 91 9.88 -3.93 6.12
CA VAL A 91 8.54 -3.33 6.19
C VAL A 91 7.80 -3.44 4.86
N GLY A 92 8.47 -3.12 3.74
CA GLY A 92 7.87 -3.22 2.42
C GLY A 92 7.47 -4.65 2.07
N GLU A 93 8.32 -5.61 2.41
CA GLU A 93 8.02 -7.03 2.21
C GLU A 93 6.80 -7.45 3.04
N ALA A 94 6.75 -7.06 4.31
CA ALA A 94 5.64 -7.39 5.19
C ALA A 94 4.31 -6.82 4.68
N LEU A 95 4.30 -5.57 4.24
CA LEU A 95 3.11 -4.91 3.69
C LEU A 95 2.61 -5.63 2.44
N ASN A 96 3.49 -5.89 1.50
CA ASN A 96 3.13 -6.54 0.24
C ASN A 96 2.69 -7.99 0.45
N THR A 97 3.36 -8.73 1.31
CA THR A 97 2.96 -10.10 1.65
C THR A 97 1.58 -10.13 2.29
N PHE A 98 1.31 -9.20 3.20
CA PHE A 98 -0.03 -9.10 3.80
C PHE A 98 -1.08 -8.81 2.74
N ALA A 99 -0.81 -7.87 1.84
CA ALA A 99 -1.74 -7.50 0.77
C ALA A 99 -2.03 -8.68 -0.16
N ILE A 100 -1.02 -9.45 -0.53
CA ILE A 100 -1.18 -10.65 -1.37
C ILE A 100 -2.06 -11.68 -0.66
N ASN A 101 -1.78 -11.96 0.61
CA ASN A 101 -2.52 -12.95 1.39
C ASN A 101 -3.96 -12.51 1.63
N GLU A 102 -4.19 -11.24 1.90
CA GLU A 102 -5.53 -10.70 2.08
C GLU A 102 -6.33 -10.75 0.77
N SER A 103 -5.69 -10.44 -0.35
CA SER A 103 -6.31 -10.53 -1.68
C SER A 103 -6.73 -11.97 -2.00
N ARG A 104 -5.85 -12.93 -1.71
CA ARG A 104 -6.15 -14.35 -1.91
C ARG A 104 -7.31 -14.80 -1.04
N LYS A 105 -7.30 -14.42 0.22
CA LYS A 105 -8.35 -14.75 1.18
C LYS A 105 -9.72 -14.22 0.75
N ARG A 106 -9.76 -13.07 0.09
CA ARG A 106 -11.00 -12.44 -0.38
C ARG A 106 -11.44 -12.89 -1.77
N GLY A 107 -10.67 -13.76 -2.41
CA GLY A 107 -11.04 -14.36 -3.69
C GLY A 107 -10.58 -13.57 -4.92
N ALA A 108 -9.65 -12.64 -4.78
CA ALA A 108 -9.09 -11.94 -5.93
C ALA A 108 -8.30 -12.92 -6.80
N THR A 109 -8.35 -12.72 -8.12
CA THR A 109 -7.64 -13.57 -9.07
C THR A 109 -6.25 -13.04 -9.40
N THR A 110 -6.03 -11.74 -9.28
CA THR A 110 -4.73 -11.10 -9.51
C THR A 110 -4.53 -9.95 -8.56
N VAL A 111 -3.27 -9.62 -8.32
CA VAL A 111 -2.86 -8.41 -7.60
C VAL A 111 -1.91 -7.65 -8.51
N ASP A 112 -2.28 -6.44 -8.88
CA ASP A 112 -1.48 -5.58 -9.75
C ASP A 112 -0.99 -4.35 -9.00
N LEU A 113 0.12 -3.81 -9.49
CA LEU A 113 0.65 -2.52 -9.05
C LEU A 113 1.44 -1.91 -10.20
N THR A 114 1.72 -0.62 -10.11
CA THR A 114 2.66 0.04 -11.01
C THR A 114 3.88 0.51 -10.22
N SER A 115 5.03 0.46 -10.85
CA SER A 115 6.28 0.92 -10.25
C SER A 115 7.17 1.49 -11.35
N ARG A 116 7.76 2.65 -11.07
CA ARG A 116 8.67 3.28 -12.03
C ARG A 116 9.95 2.45 -12.16
N PRO A 117 10.53 2.35 -13.36
CA PRO A 117 11.79 1.63 -13.54
C PRO A 117 12.92 2.12 -12.64
N SER A 118 12.93 3.42 -12.28
CA SER A 118 13.95 4.02 -11.43
C SER A 118 13.91 3.53 -9.98
N ARG A 119 12.80 2.94 -9.54
CA ARG A 119 12.66 2.39 -8.19
C ARG A 119 13.23 0.97 -8.13
N GLU A 120 14.54 0.87 -8.29
CA GLU A 120 15.21 -0.42 -8.46
C GLU A 120 15.02 -1.37 -7.27
N ALA A 121 15.15 -0.86 -6.05
CA ALA A 121 15.00 -1.69 -4.85
C ALA A 121 13.57 -2.22 -4.70
N ALA A 122 12.56 -1.38 -4.97
CA ALA A 122 11.17 -1.78 -4.93
C ALA A 122 10.88 -2.83 -6.00
N ASN A 123 11.37 -2.63 -7.23
CA ASN A 123 11.17 -3.57 -8.31
C ASN A 123 11.81 -4.94 -8.01
N ARG A 124 12.99 -4.95 -7.40
CA ARG A 124 13.61 -6.20 -6.96
C ARG A 124 12.76 -6.91 -5.92
N LEU A 125 12.19 -6.16 -4.97
CA LEU A 125 11.29 -6.72 -3.97
C LEU A 125 10.06 -7.37 -4.61
N TYR A 126 9.42 -6.68 -5.54
CA TYR A 126 8.23 -7.20 -6.22
C TYR A 126 8.54 -8.51 -6.95
N GLN A 127 9.64 -8.56 -7.68
CA GLN A 127 10.06 -9.76 -8.40
C GLN A 127 10.37 -10.91 -7.43
N ARG A 128 11.03 -10.62 -6.31
CA ARG A 128 11.34 -11.62 -5.28
C ARG A 128 10.07 -12.19 -4.65
N LEU A 129 9.02 -11.38 -4.52
CA LEU A 129 7.73 -11.82 -3.98
C LEU A 129 6.89 -12.61 -4.98
N GLY A 130 7.28 -12.64 -6.24
CA GLY A 130 6.59 -13.38 -7.29
C GLY A 130 5.76 -12.53 -8.24
N PHE A 131 5.81 -11.20 -8.14
CA PHE A 131 5.21 -10.34 -9.16
C PHE A 131 5.99 -10.48 -10.47
N VAL A 132 5.27 -10.55 -11.58
CA VAL A 132 5.84 -10.66 -12.91
C VAL A 132 5.55 -9.38 -13.67
N GLN A 133 6.58 -8.78 -14.24
CA GLN A 133 6.39 -7.59 -15.06
C GLN A 133 5.55 -7.94 -16.29
N ARG A 134 4.49 -7.16 -16.52
CA ARG A 134 3.59 -7.39 -17.64
C ARG A 134 4.03 -6.59 -18.86
N ASP A 135 3.81 -7.17 -20.02
CA ASP A 135 3.98 -6.50 -21.31
C ASP A 135 2.68 -5.78 -21.65
N THR A 136 2.51 -4.59 -21.11
CA THR A 136 1.30 -3.78 -21.26
C THR A 136 1.65 -2.31 -21.10
N ASN A 137 0.76 -1.43 -21.55
CA ASN A 137 0.93 0.01 -21.39
C ASN A 137 -0.01 0.54 -20.33
N VAL A 138 0.48 1.50 -19.54
CA VAL A 138 -0.32 2.22 -18.54
C VAL A 138 -0.55 3.62 -19.09
N TYR A 139 -1.81 4.03 -19.20
CA TYR A 139 -2.18 5.35 -19.68
C TYR A 139 -2.82 6.17 -18.56
N ARG A 140 -2.56 7.47 -18.57
CA ARG A 140 -3.18 8.40 -17.61
C ARG A 140 -3.77 9.58 -18.37
N PHE A 141 -5.03 9.86 -18.09
CA PHE A 141 -5.66 11.13 -18.47
C PHE A 141 -5.82 11.95 -17.19
N THR A 142 -5.19 13.12 -17.15
CA THR A 142 -5.25 13.99 -15.96
C THR A 142 -6.46 14.90 -16.07
N LEU A 143 -7.29 14.88 -15.04
CA LEU A 143 -8.52 15.68 -14.95
C LEU A 143 -8.27 17.05 -14.35
#